data_4f24ae83ec0b062c2e52abd7407cde46
#
_entry.id   4f24ae83ec0b062c2e52abd7407cde46
#
_cell.length_a   1.000
_cell.length_b   1.000
_cell.length_c   1.000
_cell.angle_alpha   90.00
_cell.angle_beta   90.00
_cell.angle_gamma   90.00
#
_symmetry.space_group_name_H-M   'P 1'
#
loop_
_entity.id
_entity.type
_entity.pdbx_description
1 polymer ?
#
loop_
_entity_poly.entity_id
_entity_poly.type
_entity_poly.pdbx_seq_one_letter_code
_entity_poly.pdbx_strand_id
1 'polypeptide(L)'
;PFYYDQALDTLYLDPHEGTIEVTPHLSDGSDGRWRWGVDTARERLNELVALKVKGRDEYDIFQKDYLPQEGVKRIKPKSFWMGSEFSAETGTLEVKSILEKRIFDTPKPIGLLKYILEQASNEESVILDFFSGSATTAHAVMQLNAEDGGHRKFIMVQRPEQCDENSEAAKAGYKNICEIGKERIRRAGEKILAECAARTNSVGNGDGSGDCSGVPDLDIGFRVFKVTDSNMKDVYYSASDYSQDMLDSLVSNIKEDR
;
A
#
# COMPACT_ATOMS: atom_id res chain seq x y z
N PRO A 1 3.31 -8.68 43.10
CA PRO A 1 3.56 -7.27 42.84
C PRO A 1 4.93 -7.05 42.21
N PHE A 2 5.15 -5.87 41.62
CA PHE A 2 6.44 -5.29 41.35
C PHE A 2 6.69 -4.13 42.30
N TYR A 3 7.94 -3.79 42.52
CA TYR A 3 8.35 -2.67 43.37
C TYR A 3 9.16 -1.69 42.52
N TYR A 4 8.64 -0.45 42.41
CA TYR A 4 9.22 0.58 41.56
C TYR A 4 9.90 1.67 42.39
N ASP A 5 11.18 1.87 42.14
CA ASP A 5 11.95 2.99 42.68
C ASP A 5 11.87 4.18 41.73
N GLN A 6 11.16 5.23 42.14
CA GLN A 6 11.03 6.45 41.32
C GLN A 6 12.34 7.25 41.19
N ALA A 7 13.19 7.20 42.21
CA ALA A 7 14.43 7.98 42.20
C ALA A 7 15.49 7.36 41.26
N LEU A 8 15.48 6.04 41.18
CA LEU A 8 16.43 5.27 40.32
C LEU A 8 15.81 4.83 38.99
N ASP A 9 14.52 5.07 38.77
CA ASP A 9 13.73 4.55 37.62
C ASP A 9 13.94 3.03 37.42
N THR A 10 13.87 2.27 38.51
CA THR A 10 14.23 0.85 38.51
C THR A 10 13.10 0.01 39.10
N LEU A 11 12.88 -1.15 38.49
CA LEU A 11 11.93 -2.17 38.93
C LEU A 11 12.61 -3.29 39.69
N TYR A 12 11.95 -3.76 40.75
CA TYR A 12 12.36 -4.90 41.57
C TYR A 12 11.21 -5.90 41.69
N LEU A 13 11.56 -7.15 41.95
CA LEU A 13 10.59 -8.22 42.26
C LEU A 13 10.39 -8.40 43.77
N ASP A 14 11.32 -7.89 44.55
CA ASP A 14 11.28 -7.95 46.00
C ASP A 14 11.16 -6.54 46.61
N PRO A 15 10.51 -6.36 47.76
CA PRO A 15 10.35 -5.05 48.37
C PRO A 15 11.69 -4.45 48.80
N HIS A 16 11.89 -3.16 48.48
CA HIS A 16 13.02 -2.34 48.91
C HIS A 16 12.53 -1.07 49.57
N GLU A 17 13.36 -0.52 50.43
CA GLU A 17 13.02 0.77 51.09
C GLU A 17 12.91 1.89 50.03
N GLY A 18 11.81 2.67 50.12
CA GLY A 18 11.55 3.77 49.18
C GLY A 18 10.86 3.38 47.88
N THR A 19 10.54 2.09 47.69
CA THR A 19 9.82 1.64 46.50
C THR A 19 8.32 1.71 46.61
N ILE A 20 7.63 1.90 45.49
CA ILE A 20 6.16 1.86 45.38
C ILE A 20 5.78 0.44 44.92
N GLU A 21 4.86 -0.18 45.68
CA GLU A 21 4.26 -1.45 45.24
C GLU A 21 3.31 -1.23 44.08
N VAL A 22 3.52 -1.95 42.97
CA VAL A 22 2.69 -1.90 41.77
C VAL A 22 2.02 -3.25 41.57
N THR A 23 0.68 -3.24 41.63
CA THR A 23 -0.18 -4.39 41.37
C THR A 23 -0.97 -4.20 40.10
N PRO A 24 -1.32 -5.28 39.37
CA PRO A 24 -2.07 -5.17 38.13
C PRO A 24 -3.56 -4.88 38.48
N HIS A 25 -4.12 -3.87 37.83
CA HIS A 25 -5.55 -3.56 37.91
C HIS A 25 -6.21 -3.61 36.52
N LEU A 26 -7.45 -4.07 36.47
CA LEU A 26 -8.28 -4.00 35.26
C LEU A 26 -8.84 -2.57 35.10
N SER A 27 -9.43 -2.29 33.95
CA SER A 27 -9.99 -0.98 33.60
C SER A 27 -11.12 -0.53 34.56
N ASP A 28 -11.78 -1.48 35.22
CA ASP A 28 -12.83 -1.25 36.22
C ASP A 28 -12.29 -1.09 37.66
N GLY A 29 -10.96 -1.17 37.83
CA GLY A 29 -10.28 -1.04 39.13
C GLY A 29 -10.20 -2.34 39.94
N SER A 30 -10.71 -3.47 39.43
CA SER A 30 -10.57 -4.77 40.10
C SER A 30 -9.15 -5.36 39.89
N ASP A 31 -8.78 -6.32 40.71
CA ASP A 31 -7.49 -6.98 40.67
C ASP A 31 -7.29 -7.72 39.37
N GLY A 32 -6.18 -7.44 38.72
CA GLY A 32 -5.72 -8.09 37.48
C GLY A 32 -4.70 -9.19 37.75
N ARG A 33 -4.09 -9.67 36.64
CA ARG A 33 -2.96 -10.62 36.68
C ARG A 33 -1.92 -10.19 35.67
N TRP A 34 -0.65 -10.28 36.07
CA TRP A 34 0.47 -10.13 35.12
C TRP A 34 0.47 -11.23 34.09
N ARG A 35 0.88 -10.90 32.87
CA ARG A 35 1.04 -11.89 31.79
C ARG A 35 2.21 -12.82 32.02
N TRP A 36 3.25 -12.34 32.71
CA TRP A 36 4.46 -13.10 32.98
C TRP A 36 4.39 -13.69 34.39
N GLY A 37 4.82 -14.95 34.50
CA GLY A 37 5.09 -15.56 35.79
C GLY A 37 6.37 -14.96 36.42
N VAL A 38 6.57 -15.24 37.71
CA VAL A 38 7.69 -14.67 38.49
C VAL A 38 9.04 -14.99 37.88
N ASP A 39 9.24 -16.23 37.40
CA ASP A 39 10.51 -16.65 36.81
C ASP A 39 10.81 -15.91 35.52
N THR A 40 9.85 -15.80 34.62
CA THR A 40 9.96 -15.00 33.39
C THR A 40 10.25 -13.54 33.68
N ALA A 41 9.55 -12.96 34.67
CA ALA A 41 9.76 -11.58 35.07
C ALA A 41 11.18 -11.37 35.64
N ARG A 42 11.73 -12.35 36.37
CA ARG A 42 13.09 -12.29 36.92
C ARG A 42 14.15 -12.33 35.83
N GLU A 43 13.98 -13.20 34.83
CA GLU A 43 14.91 -13.34 33.71
C GLU A 43 14.92 -12.13 32.78
N ARG A 44 13.78 -11.49 32.64
CA ARG A 44 13.55 -10.44 31.65
C ARG A 44 13.14 -9.09 32.25
N LEU A 45 13.56 -8.81 33.47
CA LEU A 45 13.17 -7.58 34.19
C LEU A 45 13.59 -6.29 33.46
N ASN A 46 14.71 -6.35 32.73
CA ASN A 46 15.23 -5.26 31.91
C ASN A 46 14.32 -4.89 30.73
N GLU A 47 13.41 -5.79 30.32
CA GLU A 47 12.42 -5.52 29.27
C GLU A 47 11.17 -4.84 29.80
N LEU A 48 11.02 -4.65 31.10
CA LEU A 48 9.91 -4.00 31.71
C LEU A 48 10.21 -2.54 32.07
N VAL A 49 9.17 -1.74 32.15
CA VAL A 49 9.21 -0.34 32.58
C VAL A 49 7.96 0.01 33.34
N ALA A 50 8.08 0.77 34.44
CA ALA A 50 6.95 1.36 35.12
C ALA A 50 6.61 2.70 34.47
N LEU A 51 5.36 2.88 34.08
CA LEU A 51 4.87 4.14 33.54
C LEU A 51 3.62 4.58 34.30
N LYS A 52 3.48 5.88 34.51
CA LYS A 52 2.30 6.47 35.11
C LYS A 52 1.09 6.31 34.18
N VAL A 53 -0.01 5.82 34.69
CA VAL A 53 -1.23 5.63 33.90
C VAL A 53 -1.86 6.98 33.61
N LYS A 54 -2.20 7.24 32.35
CA LYS A 54 -2.84 8.50 31.94
C LYS A 54 -4.21 8.64 32.63
N GLY A 55 -4.38 9.69 33.42
CA GLY A 55 -5.62 9.98 34.13
C GLY A 55 -5.77 9.31 35.52
N ARG A 56 -4.72 8.59 35.98
CA ARG A 56 -4.65 8.03 37.36
C ARG A 56 -3.33 8.43 38.00
N ASP A 57 -3.29 8.47 39.32
CA ASP A 57 -2.04 8.71 40.06
C ASP A 57 -1.34 7.39 40.46
N GLU A 58 -1.34 6.44 39.55
CA GLU A 58 -0.86 5.08 39.74
C GLU A 58 0.16 4.73 38.64
N TYR A 59 1.05 3.79 38.97
CA TYR A 59 1.95 3.19 38.01
C TYR A 59 1.42 1.86 37.54
N ASP A 60 1.72 1.52 36.26
CA ASP A 60 1.50 0.19 35.69
C ASP A 60 2.77 -0.28 35.00
N ILE A 61 2.92 -1.60 34.83
CA ILE A 61 4.10 -2.21 34.26
C ILE A 61 3.86 -2.54 32.79
N PHE A 62 4.71 -1.99 31.95
CA PHE A 62 4.67 -2.18 30.50
C PHE A 62 5.90 -2.95 30.03
N GLN A 63 5.72 -3.79 29.03
CA GLN A 63 6.83 -4.41 28.34
C GLN A 63 7.36 -3.45 27.28
N LYS A 64 8.68 -3.26 27.26
CA LYS A 64 9.38 -2.51 26.21
C LYS A 64 9.20 -3.23 24.89
N ASP A 65 8.78 -2.51 23.88
CA ASP A 65 8.63 -3.01 22.52
C ASP A 65 9.79 -2.46 21.69
N TYR A 66 10.78 -3.30 21.44
CA TYR A 66 11.95 -2.91 20.69
C TYR A 66 11.69 -2.97 19.19
N LEU A 67 12.17 -1.98 18.46
CA LEU A 67 12.22 -2.05 17.01
C LEU A 67 13.17 -3.20 16.60
N PRO A 68 12.84 -3.96 15.55
CA PRO A 68 13.78 -4.91 14.97
C PRO A 68 15.09 -4.22 14.58
N GLN A 69 16.18 -4.98 14.47
CA GLN A 69 17.49 -4.42 14.05
C GLN A 69 17.41 -3.69 12.69
N GLU A 70 16.51 -4.09 11.82
CA GLU A 70 16.23 -3.45 10.54
C GLU A 70 15.45 -2.13 10.67
N GLY A 71 15.06 -1.72 11.88
CA GLY A 71 14.32 -0.48 12.14
C GLY A 71 12.84 -0.49 11.73
N VAL A 72 12.35 -1.56 11.12
CA VAL A 72 10.97 -1.68 10.61
C VAL A 72 10.23 -2.79 11.35
N LYS A 73 9.12 -2.43 12.00
CA LYS A 73 8.22 -3.40 12.62
C LYS A 73 7.12 -3.80 11.65
N ARG A 74 7.12 -5.06 11.22
CA ARG A 74 6.03 -5.62 10.42
C ARG A 74 4.85 -6.00 11.32
N ILE A 75 3.68 -5.47 11.03
CA ILE A 75 2.42 -5.81 11.71
C ILE A 75 1.47 -6.50 10.73
N LYS A 76 0.63 -7.39 11.25
CA LYS A 76 -0.40 -8.02 10.40
C LYS A 76 -1.41 -6.96 9.95
N PRO A 77 -1.81 -6.95 8.66
CA PRO A 77 -2.85 -6.05 8.19
C PRO A 77 -4.17 -6.28 8.95
N LYS A 78 -4.89 -5.20 9.20
CA LYS A 78 -6.20 -5.27 9.82
C LYS A 78 -7.24 -5.75 8.80
N SER A 79 -8.33 -6.34 9.27
CA SER A 79 -9.44 -6.79 8.44
C SER A 79 -10.29 -5.64 7.87
N PHE A 80 -10.15 -4.43 8.39
CA PHE A 80 -10.75 -3.21 7.85
C PHE A 80 -9.75 -2.06 7.93
N TRP A 81 -9.82 -1.18 6.95
CA TRP A 81 -8.90 -0.06 6.79
C TRP A 81 -9.64 1.26 7.00
N MET A 82 -9.10 2.08 7.88
CA MET A 82 -9.67 3.39 8.25
C MET A 82 -8.55 4.43 8.13
N GLY A 83 -8.91 5.55 7.54
CA GLY A 83 -7.99 6.66 7.32
C GLY A 83 -8.43 7.48 6.12
N SER A 84 -7.99 8.72 6.04
CA SER A 84 -8.28 9.61 4.91
C SER A 84 -7.70 9.09 3.61
N GLU A 85 -6.56 8.39 3.68
CA GLU A 85 -5.86 7.78 2.54
C GLU A 85 -6.67 6.69 1.83
N PHE A 86 -7.69 6.13 2.49
CA PHE A 86 -8.59 5.12 1.92
C PHE A 86 -9.93 5.70 1.47
N SER A 87 -10.16 7.00 1.67
CA SER A 87 -11.47 7.60 1.38
C SER A 87 -11.68 7.90 -0.09
N ALA A 88 -12.93 7.77 -0.56
CA ALA A 88 -13.31 8.13 -1.93
C ALA A 88 -13.13 9.63 -2.22
N GLU A 89 -13.23 10.48 -1.20
CA GLU A 89 -12.99 11.91 -1.32
C GLU A 89 -11.52 12.19 -1.65
N THR A 90 -10.60 11.53 -0.98
CA THR A 90 -9.16 11.61 -1.30
C THR A 90 -8.88 11.22 -2.73
N GLY A 91 -9.46 10.10 -3.22
CA GLY A 91 -9.31 9.71 -4.62
C GLY A 91 -9.80 10.79 -5.60
N THR A 92 -10.89 11.49 -5.27
CA THR A 92 -11.41 12.60 -6.08
C THR A 92 -10.46 13.80 -6.07
N LEU A 93 -9.90 14.15 -4.91
CA LEU A 93 -8.94 15.25 -4.77
C LEU A 93 -7.62 14.93 -5.51
N GLU A 94 -7.16 13.70 -5.44
CA GLU A 94 -5.98 13.23 -6.17
C GLU A 94 -6.14 13.36 -7.69
N VAL A 95 -7.28 12.90 -8.26
CA VAL A 95 -7.56 13.08 -9.68
C VAL A 95 -7.61 14.55 -10.04
N LYS A 96 -8.30 15.37 -9.22
CA LYS A 96 -8.35 16.82 -9.44
C LYS A 96 -6.98 17.46 -9.40
N SER A 97 -6.07 17.01 -8.52
CA SER A 97 -4.71 17.55 -8.44
C SER A 97 -3.85 17.23 -9.66
N ILE A 98 -4.12 16.09 -10.31
CA ILE A 98 -3.36 15.64 -11.50
C ILE A 98 -3.97 16.21 -12.79
N LEU A 99 -5.30 16.18 -12.91
CA LEU A 99 -6.02 16.55 -14.13
C LEU A 99 -6.67 17.94 -14.07
N GLU A 100 -6.42 18.67 -12.96
CA GLU A 100 -6.89 20.05 -12.70
C GLU A 100 -8.41 20.19 -12.54
N LYS A 101 -9.17 19.19 -12.96
CA LYS A 101 -10.63 19.16 -12.91
C LYS A 101 -11.16 17.83 -12.38
N ARG A 102 -12.39 17.82 -11.89
CA ARG A 102 -13.11 16.61 -11.53
C ARG A 102 -13.68 15.96 -12.80
N ILE A 103 -12.84 15.23 -13.53
CA ILE A 103 -13.22 14.59 -14.79
C ILE A 103 -13.52 13.10 -14.67
N PHE A 104 -13.49 12.55 -13.46
CA PHE A 104 -13.84 11.17 -13.17
C PHE A 104 -14.62 11.11 -11.85
N ASP A 105 -15.78 10.42 -11.84
CA ASP A 105 -16.71 10.53 -10.71
C ASP A 105 -16.28 9.77 -9.46
N THR A 106 -15.76 8.56 -9.62
CA THR A 106 -15.47 7.66 -8.50
C THR A 106 -14.08 7.04 -8.58
N PRO A 107 -13.00 7.86 -8.62
CA PRO A 107 -11.65 7.32 -8.62
C PRO A 107 -11.33 6.67 -7.27
N LYS A 108 -10.59 5.58 -7.31
CA LYS A 108 -10.03 4.98 -6.09
C LYS A 108 -8.85 5.84 -5.59
N PRO A 109 -8.65 5.96 -4.28
CA PRO A 109 -7.49 6.68 -3.73
C PRO A 109 -6.20 5.88 -3.96
N ILE A 110 -5.10 6.60 -4.19
CA ILE A 110 -3.76 6.02 -4.41
C ILE A 110 -3.33 5.22 -3.19
N GLY A 111 -3.56 5.76 -1.98
CA GLY A 111 -3.21 5.11 -0.72
C GLY A 111 -3.80 3.72 -0.56
N LEU A 112 -5.06 3.52 -1.01
CA LEU A 112 -5.68 2.19 -1.01
C LEU A 112 -4.94 1.21 -1.92
N LEU A 113 -4.63 1.62 -3.15
CA LEU A 113 -3.95 0.75 -4.11
C LEU A 113 -2.51 0.47 -3.68
N LYS A 114 -1.79 1.47 -3.18
CA LYS A 114 -0.45 1.29 -2.60
C LYS A 114 -0.47 0.25 -1.47
N TYR A 115 -1.36 0.43 -0.51
CA TYR A 115 -1.49 -0.50 0.61
C TYR A 115 -1.74 -1.94 0.15
N ILE A 116 -2.60 -2.15 -0.86
CA ILE A 116 -2.85 -3.46 -1.46
C ILE A 116 -1.58 -4.02 -2.12
N LEU A 117 -0.88 -3.20 -2.90
CA LEU A 117 0.33 -3.59 -3.61
C LEU A 117 1.48 -3.97 -2.66
N GLU A 118 1.67 -3.22 -1.58
CA GLU A 118 2.65 -3.52 -0.54
C GLU A 118 2.40 -4.87 0.15
N GLN A 119 1.14 -5.29 0.25
CA GLN A 119 0.79 -6.57 0.86
C GLN A 119 0.84 -7.75 -0.12
N ALA A 120 0.56 -7.51 -1.41
CA ALA A 120 0.29 -8.57 -2.38
C ALA A 120 1.35 -8.69 -3.48
N SER A 121 2.34 -7.78 -3.54
CA SER A 121 3.37 -7.78 -4.59
C SER A 121 4.77 -7.61 -4.02
N ASN A 122 5.77 -7.97 -4.80
CA ASN A 122 7.18 -7.65 -4.58
C ASN A 122 7.65 -6.60 -5.60
N GLU A 123 8.90 -6.19 -5.48
CA GLU A 123 9.51 -5.12 -6.26
C GLU A 123 9.58 -5.38 -7.78
N GLU A 124 9.47 -6.64 -8.23
CA GLU A 124 9.56 -7.05 -9.63
C GLU A 124 8.21 -7.53 -10.20
N SER A 125 7.12 -7.38 -9.45
CA SER A 125 5.81 -7.91 -9.83
C SER A 125 5.22 -7.21 -11.05
N VAL A 126 4.43 -7.96 -11.83
CA VAL A 126 3.56 -7.41 -12.88
C VAL A 126 2.14 -7.31 -12.34
N ILE A 127 1.61 -6.10 -12.30
CA ILE A 127 0.29 -5.79 -11.79
C ILE A 127 -0.70 -5.67 -12.94
N LEU A 128 -1.73 -6.52 -12.96
CA LEU A 128 -2.81 -6.49 -13.93
C LEU A 128 -4.07 -5.89 -13.32
N ASP A 129 -4.59 -4.84 -13.95
CA ASP A 129 -5.89 -4.25 -13.64
C ASP A 129 -6.74 -4.21 -14.90
N PHE A 130 -7.74 -5.09 -14.96
CA PHE A 130 -8.57 -5.25 -16.16
C PHE A 130 -9.88 -4.46 -16.12
N PHE A 131 -10.05 -3.57 -15.12
CA PHE A 131 -11.06 -2.52 -15.07
C PHE A 131 -10.44 -1.21 -14.56
N SER A 132 -9.41 -0.74 -15.25
CA SER A 132 -8.48 0.29 -14.74
C SER A 132 -9.13 1.67 -14.50
N GLY A 133 -10.30 1.93 -15.07
CA GLY A 133 -11.03 3.18 -14.87
C GLY A 133 -10.16 4.41 -15.16
N SER A 134 -9.92 5.22 -14.13
CA SER A 134 -9.02 6.38 -14.20
C SER A 134 -7.53 6.03 -14.06
N ALA A 135 -7.14 4.76 -14.14
CA ALA A 135 -5.76 4.28 -14.02
C ALA A 135 -5.06 4.60 -12.67
N THR A 136 -5.80 4.52 -11.56
CA THR A 136 -5.22 4.72 -10.22
C THR A 136 -4.16 3.70 -9.90
N THR A 137 -4.34 2.45 -10.33
CA THR A 137 -3.38 1.35 -10.11
C THR A 137 -2.02 1.66 -10.75
N ALA A 138 -1.99 2.16 -11.99
CA ALA A 138 -0.76 2.55 -12.64
C ALA A 138 -0.05 3.69 -11.90
N HIS A 139 -0.79 4.69 -11.44
CA HIS A 139 -0.25 5.78 -10.61
C HIS A 139 0.34 5.23 -9.30
N ALA A 140 -0.37 4.35 -8.60
CA ALA A 140 0.11 3.73 -7.37
C ALA A 140 1.39 2.90 -7.58
N VAL A 141 1.49 2.15 -8.68
CA VAL A 141 2.70 1.38 -9.05
C VAL A 141 3.90 2.31 -9.26
N MET A 142 3.76 3.36 -10.06
CA MET A 142 4.84 4.32 -10.28
C MET A 142 5.26 5.04 -8.99
N GLN A 143 4.29 5.41 -8.16
CA GLN A 143 4.55 6.04 -6.87
C GLN A 143 5.32 5.11 -5.93
N LEU A 144 4.91 3.83 -5.85
CA LEU A 144 5.56 2.84 -5.00
C LEU A 144 6.98 2.54 -5.48
N ASN A 145 7.19 2.39 -6.80
CA ASN A 145 8.53 2.21 -7.36
C ASN A 145 9.46 3.40 -7.04
N ALA A 146 8.92 4.63 -7.05
CA ALA A 146 9.69 5.82 -6.68
C ALA A 146 10.04 5.86 -5.18
N GLU A 147 9.25 5.22 -4.33
CA GLU A 147 9.44 5.22 -2.87
C GLU A 147 10.37 4.10 -2.38
N ASP A 148 10.30 2.92 -3.00
CA ASP A 148 11.06 1.73 -2.57
C ASP A 148 12.13 1.26 -3.56
N GLY A 149 12.29 1.97 -4.71
CA GLY A 149 13.25 1.60 -5.75
C GLY A 149 12.86 0.37 -6.55
N GLY A 150 11.61 -0.08 -6.46
CA GLY A 150 11.12 -1.25 -7.18
C GLY A 150 10.96 -1.02 -8.68
N HIS A 151 10.84 -2.14 -9.42
CA HIS A 151 10.68 -2.18 -10.89
C HIS A 151 9.36 -2.85 -11.28
N ARG A 152 8.32 -2.68 -10.45
CA ARG A 152 6.99 -3.22 -10.76
C ARG A 152 6.50 -2.69 -12.08
N LYS A 153 5.83 -3.54 -12.84
CA LYS A 153 5.21 -3.21 -14.13
C LYS A 153 3.69 -3.25 -13.99
N PHE A 154 2.99 -2.51 -14.84
CA PHE A 154 1.55 -2.53 -14.86
C PHE A 154 0.98 -2.85 -16.23
N ILE A 155 -0.15 -3.55 -16.26
CA ILE A 155 -0.96 -3.83 -17.45
C ILE A 155 -2.37 -3.32 -17.12
N MET A 156 -2.78 -2.25 -17.80
CA MET A 156 -4.10 -1.63 -17.60
C MET A 156 -5.01 -1.98 -18.76
N VAL A 157 -6.14 -2.61 -18.47
CA VAL A 157 -7.15 -2.93 -19.49
C VAL A 157 -8.40 -2.12 -19.19
N GLN A 158 -8.93 -1.42 -20.19
CA GLN A 158 -10.15 -0.64 -20.08
C GLN A 158 -10.93 -0.67 -21.37
N ARG A 159 -12.24 -0.88 -21.27
CA ARG A 159 -13.15 -0.70 -22.38
C ARG A 159 -13.26 0.81 -22.70
N PRO A 160 -13.24 1.24 -23.98
CA PRO A 160 -13.29 2.64 -24.36
C PRO A 160 -14.73 3.19 -24.30
N GLU A 161 -15.33 3.20 -23.11
CA GLU A 161 -16.63 3.78 -22.86
C GLU A 161 -16.59 5.28 -23.13
N GLN A 162 -17.56 5.75 -23.92
CA GLN A 162 -17.66 7.16 -24.31
C GLN A 162 -17.98 8.01 -23.07
N CYS A 163 -17.37 9.17 -22.99
CA CYS A 163 -17.73 10.16 -21.99
C CYS A 163 -19.09 10.77 -22.35
N ASP A 164 -19.93 11.02 -21.35
CA ASP A 164 -21.18 11.75 -21.55
C ASP A 164 -20.88 13.14 -22.12
N GLU A 165 -21.60 13.56 -23.14
CA GLU A 165 -21.36 14.83 -23.85
C GLU A 165 -21.46 16.07 -22.95
N ASN A 166 -22.27 15.99 -21.88
CA ASN A 166 -22.42 17.05 -20.89
C ASN A 166 -21.42 16.96 -19.73
N SER A 167 -20.62 15.89 -19.66
CA SER A 167 -19.64 15.67 -18.57
C SER A 167 -18.49 16.67 -18.61
N GLU A 168 -17.87 16.88 -17.45
CA GLU A 168 -16.64 17.67 -17.37
C GLU A 168 -15.47 17.03 -18.16
N ALA A 169 -15.49 15.70 -18.31
CA ALA A 169 -14.55 14.98 -19.13
C ALA A 169 -14.67 15.35 -20.63
N ALA A 170 -15.89 15.35 -21.17
CA ALA A 170 -16.15 15.76 -22.56
C ALA A 170 -15.79 17.22 -22.79
N LYS A 171 -16.16 18.13 -21.87
CA LYS A 171 -15.78 19.54 -21.92
C LYS A 171 -14.26 19.76 -21.86
N ALA A 172 -13.51 18.85 -21.23
CA ALA A 172 -12.06 18.86 -21.21
C ALA A 172 -11.41 18.21 -22.45
N GLY A 173 -12.21 17.68 -23.39
CA GLY A 173 -11.78 17.12 -24.66
C GLY A 173 -11.55 15.61 -24.65
N TYR A 174 -11.86 14.90 -23.56
CA TYR A 174 -11.72 13.45 -23.49
C TYR A 174 -12.93 12.77 -24.16
N LYS A 175 -12.66 11.89 -25.12
CA LYS A 175 -13.71 11.17 -25.86
C LYS A 175 -14.20 9.94 -25.08
N ASN A 176 -13.33 9.29 -24.35
CA ASN A 176 -13.64 8.07 -23.62
C ASN A 176 -12.76 7.93 -22.35
N ILE A 177 -13.12 6.98 -21.49
CA ILE A 177 -12.45 6.72 -20.21
C ILE A 177 -10.97 6.36 -20.40
N CYS A 178 -10.61 5.64 -21.48
CA CYS A 178 -9.21 5.26 -21.72
C CYS A 178 -8.31 6.48 -21.92
N GLU A 179 -8.83 7.57 -22.51
CA GLU A 179 -8.06 8.81 -22.70
C GLU A 179 -7.77 9.50 -21.36
N ILE A 180 -8.73 9.48 -20.45
CA ILE A 180 -8.54 9.99 -19.08
C ILE A 180 -7.45 9.19 -18.37
N GLY A 181 -7.52 7.85 -18.42
CA GLY A 181 -6.52 6.97 -17.79
C GLY A 181 -5.11 7.21 -18.34
N LYS A 182 -4.97 7.30 -19.67
CA LYS A 182 -3.67 7.57 -20.31
C LYS A 182 -3.09 8.91 -19.88
N GLU A 183 -3.91 9.95 -19.84
CA GLU A 183 -3.47 11.27 -19.43
C GLU A 183 -3.08 11.31 -17.95
N ARG A 184 -3.84 10.63 -17.09
CA ARG A 184 -3.46 10.48 -15.69
C ARG A 184 -2.10 9.81 -15.52
N ILE A 185 -1.83 8.72 -16.26
CA ILE A 185 -0.53 8.03 -16.19
C ILE A 185 0.61 8.98 -16.54
N ARG A 186 0.48 9.75 -17.65
CA ARG A 186 1.51 10.71 -18.06
C ARG A 186 1.78 11.76 -17.00
N ARG A 187 0.74 12.48 -16.58
CA ARG A 187 0.87 13.56 -15.59
C ARG A 187 1.33 13.06 -14.21
N ALA A 188 0.87 11.88 -13.80
CA ALA A 188 1.34 11.27 -12.56
C ALA A 188 2.83 10.94 -12.62
N GLY A 189 3.30 10.35 -13.72
CA GLY A 189 4.72 10.08 -13.92
C GLY A 189 5.57 11.34 -13.89
N GLU A 190 5.17 12.39 -14.62
CA GLU A 190 5.85 13.68 -14.63
C GLU A 190 5.91 14.32 -13.24
N LYS A 191 4.79 14.27 -12.51
CA LYS A 191 4.72 14.80 -11.14
C LYS A 191 5.65 14.05 -10.20
N ILE A 192 5.65 12.71 -10.23
CA ILE A 192 6.53 11.87 -9.41
C ILE A 192 8.01 12.19 -9.71
N LEU A 193 8.40 12.30 -10.98
CA LEU A 193 9.77 12.68 -11.34
C LEU A 193 10.15 14.07 -10.82
N ALA A 194 9.25 15.04 -10.92
CA ALA A 194 9.49 16.39 -10.42
C ALA A 194 9.65 16.41 -8.88
N GLU A 195 8.84 15.63 -8.17
CA GLU A 195 8.93 15.48 -6.71
C GLU A 195 10.24 14.80 -6.29
N CYS A 196 10.67 13.76 -7.00
CA CYS A 196 11.96 13.10 -6.78
C CYS A 196 13.12 14.08 -7.00
N ALA A 197 13.11 14.82 -8.10
CA ALA A 197 14.15 15.83 -8.40
C ALA A 197 14.20 16.94 -7.34
N ALA A 198 13.05 17.39 -6.85
CA ALA A 198 12.99 18.41 -5.80
C ALA A 198 13.58 17.92 -4.47
N ARG A 199 13.33 16.65 -4.11
CA ARG A 199 13.91 16.04 -2.90
C ARG A 199 15.43 15.92 -3.01
N THR A 200 15.95 15.48 -4.14
CA THR A 200 17.41 15.36 -4.39
C THR A 200 18.11 16.71 -4.22
N ASN A 201 17.51 17.79 -4.68
CA ASN A 201 18.09 19.15 -4.57
C ASN A 201 18.02 19.70 -3.13
N SER A 202 17.12 19.23 -2.28
CA SER A 202 16.98 19.70 -0.90
C SER A 202 17.85 18.95 0.11
N VAL A 203 18.40 17.81 -0.23
CA VAL A 203 19.22 16.93 0.65
C VAL A 203 20.72 17.33 0.66
N GLY A 204 21.08 18.49 0.17
CA GLY A 204 22.44 19.03 0.27
C GLY A 204 22.97 19.20 1.71
N ASN A 205 22.17 19.02 2.78
CA ASN A 205 22.59 19.09 4.18
C ASN A 205 21.66 18.27 5.08
N GLY A 206 22.02 17.03 5.36
CA GLY A 206 21.52 16.30 6.53
C GLY A 206 20.76 15.01 6.24
N ASP A 207 21.26 13.98 6.85
CA ASP A 207 20.69 12.71 7.29
C ASP A 207 19.62 12.07 6.39
N GLY A 208 20.05 10.97 5.80
CA GLY A 208 19.32 10.26 4.76
C GLY A 208 18.22 9.33 5.28
N SER A 209 16.99 9.80 5.32
CA SER A 209 15.82 8.92 5.45
C SER A 209 14.67 9.38 4.56
N GLY A 210 14.82 9.20 3.26
CA GLY A 210 13.79 9.56 2.29
C GLY A 210 14.34 9.49 0.87
N ASP A 211 14.81 8.31 0.48
CA ASP A 211 15.70 8.14 -0.65
C ASP A 211 14.96 8.05 -1.98
N CYS A 212 14.84 9.16 -2.70
CA CYS A 212 14.82 9.16 -4.16
C CYS A 212 16.24 9.33 -4.76
N SER A 213 17.28 9.35 -3.94
CA SER A 213 18.68 9.58 -4.39
C SER A 213 19.29 8.38 -5.13
N GLY A 214 18.53 7.29 -5.28
CA GLY A 214 18.95 6.09 -5.98
C GLY A 214 18.09 5.70 -7.19
N VAL A 215 17.14 6.52 -7.66
CA VAL A 215 16.28 6.19 -8.80
C VAL A 215 16.63 7.04 -10.04
N PRO A 216 17.84 6.87 -10.63
CA PRO A 216 18.16 7.50 -11.92
C PRO A 216 17.31 6.93 -13.07
N ASP A 217 16.56 5.84 -12.86
CA ASP A 217 15.92 5.05 -13.89
C ASP A 217 14.47 4.66 -13.58
N LEU A 218 13.72 5.61 -12.96
CA LEU A 218 12.28 5.40 -12.76
C LEU A 218 11.59 5.39 -14.14
N ASP A 219 11.16 4.20 -14.57
CA ASP A 219 10.38 4.05 -15.79
C ASP A 219 8.94 4.53 -15.59
N ILE A 220 8.63 5.69 -16.16
CA ILE A 220 7.27 6.26 -16.23
C ILE A 220 6.60 6.03 -17.58
N GLY A 221 7.30 5.33 -18.49
CA GLY A 221 6.81 5.04 -19.84
C GLY A 221 5.72 3.98 -19.85
N PHE A 222 4.86 4.01 -20.87
CA PHE A 222 3.91 2.94 -21.14
C PHE A 222 3.61 2.85 -22.64
N ARG A 223 3.16 1.67 -23.05
CA ARG A 223 2.70 1.40 -24.41
C ARG A 223 1.19 1.29 -24.43
N VAL A 224 0.59 1.71 -25.53
CA VAL A 224 -0.86 1.62 -25.73
C VAL A 224 -1.14 0.63 -26.85
N PHE A 225 -1.97 -0.35 -26.55
CA PHE A 225 -2.44 -1.34 -27.50
C PHE A 225 -3.95 -1.24 -27.65
N LYS A 226 -4.44 -1.55 -28.84
CA LYS A 226 -5.87 -1.70 -29.11
C LYS A 226 -6.12 -3.17 -29.44
N VAL A 227 -7.07 -3.78 -28.75
CA VAL A 227 -7.53 -5.12 -29.11
C VAL A 227 -8.29 -5.04 -30.42
N THR A 228 -7.90 -5.84 -31.37
CA THR A 228 -8.57 -6.03 -32.66
C THR A 228 -8.98 -7.49 -32.81
N ASP A 229 -9.63 -7.82 -33.91
CA ASP A 229 -10.02 -9.20 -34.18
C ASP A 229 -8.80 -10.12 -34.17
N SER A 230 -9.00 -11.29 -33.59
CA SER A 230 -7.97 -12.33 -33.54
C SER A 230 -7.62 -12.84 -34.95
N ASN A 231 -6.32 -13.06 -35.21
CA ASN A 231 -5.87 -13.79 -36.34
C ASN A 231 -6.07 -15.32 -36.21
N MET A 232 -6.52 -15.76 -35.01
CA MET A 232 -6.83 -17.16 -34.73
C MET A 232 -8.24 -17.47 -35.20
N LYS A 233 -8.43 -18.71 -35.70
CA LYS A 233 -9.77 -19.25 -35.97
C LYS A 233 -10.55 -19.31 -34.63
N ASP A 234 -11.84 -18.99 -34.67
CA ASP A 234 -12.72 -19.17 -33.51
C ASP A 234 -12.93 -20.68 -33.31
N VAL A 235 -12.39 -21.20 -32.23
CA VAL A 235 -12.46 -22.62 -31.89
C VAL A 235 -13.36 -22.77 -30.67
N TYR A 236 -14.65 -23.03 -30.91
CA TYR A 236 -15.62 -23.37 -29.87
C TYR A 236 -16.00 -24.84 -30.01
N TYR A 237 -15.24 -25.73 -29.38
CA TYR A 237 -15.59 -27.15 -29.33
C TYR A 237 -16.01 -27.52 -27.92
N SER A 238 -17.13 -28.24 -27.81
CA SER A 238 -17.44 -28.97 -26.59
C SER A 238 -16.54 -30.22 -26.51
N ALA A 239 -16.34 -30.77 -25.31
CA ALA A 239 -15.52 -32.00 -25.16
C ALA A 239 -16.02 -33.18 -26.00
N SER A 240 -17.32 -33.18 -26.35
CA SER A 240 -17.95 -34.18 -27.22
C SER A 240 -17.61 -34.05 -28.70
N ASP A 241 -17.10 -32.89 -29.12
CA ASP A 241 -16.83 -32.57 -30.53
C ASP A 241 -15.41 -32.96 -30.96
N TYR A 242 -14.57 -33.42 -30.01
CA TYR A 242 -13.21 -33.85 -30.29
C TYR A 242 -13.15 -35.32 -30.69
N SER A 243 -12.62 -35.61 -31.85
CA SER A 243 -12.17 -36.95 -32.28
C SER A 243 -10.64 -36.96 -32.47
N GLN A 244 -10.04 -38.16 -32.39
CA GLN A 244 -8.60 -38.34 -32.57
C GLN A 244 -8.14 -37.79 -33.92
N ASP A 245 -8.95 -37.93 -34.97
CA ASP A 245 -8.65 -37.48 -36.33
C ASP A 245 -8.68 -35.95 -36.49
N MET A 246 -9.40 -35.25 -35.61
CA MET A 246 -9.43 -33.78 -35.59
C MET A 246 -8.15 -33.18 -35.02
N LEU A 247 -7.45 -33.88 -34.12
CA LEU A 247 -6.18 -33.41 -33.55
C LEU A 247 -5.11 -33.22 -34.64
N ASP A 248 -5.10 -34.05 -35.65
CA ASP A 248 -4.14 -33.95 -36.76
C ASP A 248 -4.49 -32.81 -37.73
N SER A 249 -5.76 -32.39 -37.79
CA SER A 249 -6.21 -31.27 -38.64
C SER A 249 -6.07 -29.90 -37.96
N LEU A 250 -5.79 -29.83 -36.66
CA LEU A 250 -5.61 -28.60 -35.85
C LEU A 250 -4.18 -28.00 -36.01
N VAL A 251 -3.43 -28.40 -36.99
CA VAL A 251 -2.02 -27.98 -37.25
C VAL A 251 -1.86 -26.47 -37.47
N SER A 252 -2.93 -25.74 -37.79
CA SER A 252 -2.90 -24.30 -37.85
C SER A 252 -4.24 -23.65 -37.42
N ASN A 253 -4.21 -22.96 -36.32
CA ASN A 253 -5.34 -22.16 -35.85
C ASN A 253 -5.32 -20.72 -36.41
N ILE A 254 -4.51 -20.44 -37.42
CA ILE A 254 -4.38 -19.12 -38.05
C ILE A 254 -5.39 -19.02 -39.20
N LYS A 255 -6.06 -17.88 -39.34
CA LYS A 255 -6.92 -17.59 -40.49
C LYS A 255 -6.08 -17.51 -41.77
N GLU A 256 -6.58 -18.10 -42.84
CA GLU A 256 -5.85 -18.23 -44.12
C GLU A 256 -5.73 -16.92 -44.89
N ASP A 257 -6.53 -15.92 -44.55
CA ASP A 257 -6.64 -14.64 -45.23
C ASP A 257 -5.86 -13.50 -44.55
N ARG A 258 -4.87 -13.85 -43.70
CA ARG A 258 -4.01 -12.88 -42.99
C ARG A 258 -2.56 -13.28 -42.89
#